data_8b6096b738e3f7552ef11983280377b8
#
_entry.id   8b6096b738e3f7552ef11983280377b8
#
_cell.length_a   1.000
_cell.length_b   1.000
_cell.length_c   1.000
_cell.angle_alpha   90.00
_cell.angle_beta   90.00
_cell.angle_gamma   90.00
#
_symmetry.space_group_name_H-M   'P 1'
#
loop_
_entity.id
_entity.type
_entity.pdbx_description
1 polymer ?
#
loop_
_entity_poly.entity_id
_entity_poly.type
_entity_poly.pdbx_seq_one_letter_code
_entity_poly.pdbx_strand_id
1 'polypeptide(L)'
;TRYIVDFLKRGLKFIFLSRPRRFGKSLFASTLHAYYAGRKELFKGLAIADYEKEWVRHPVLHFDMSGAKHMDKERLGRYLDDILADHEALFGYKSEKVDANIRLKDLVVKAYEKTGQKVVVIIDEYDAPLLDVAHEEENLRDLRLLMQNFYSPLKMLDPRLGFVFITGITEFSHRSIFI
;
A
#
# COMPACT_ATOMS: atom_id res chain seq x y z
N THR A 1 -7.47 17.27 1.05
CA THR A 1 -6.23 17.61 0.34
C THR A 1 -5.25 18.44 1.17
N ARG A 2 -5.70 19.19 2.19
CA ARG A 2 -4.80 19.94 3.10
C ARG A 2 -3.74 19.05 3.76
N TYR A 3 -4.12 17.86 4.21
CA TYR A 3 -3.16 16.88 4.78
C TYR A 3 -2.10 16.44 3.78
N ILE A 4 -2.43 16.33 2.49
CA ILE A 4 -1.45 16.00 1.45
C ILE A 4 -0.41 17.14 1.36
N VAL A 5 -0.86 18.38 1.35
CA VAL A 5 0.04 19.55 1.37
C VAL A 5 0.95 19.52 2.60
N ASP A 6 0.41 19.19 3.78
CA ASP A 6 1.20 19.10 5.00
C ASP A 6 2.24 17.98 4.93
N PHE A 7 1.89 16.83 4.36
CA PHE A 7 2.84 15.72 4.18
C PHE A 7 3.99 16.13 3.25
N LEU A 8 3.67 16.78 2.14
CA LEU A 8 4.68 17.25 1.18
C LEU A 8 5.60 18.33 1.80
N LYS A 9 5.04 19.29 2.50
CA LYS A 9 5.82 20.34 3.18
C LYS A 9 6.77 19.79 4.25
N ARG A 10 6.35 18.73 4.95
CA ARG A 10 7.15 18.07 5.98
C ARG A 10 8.14 17.03 5.41
N GLY A 11 8.08 16.75 4.12
CA GLY A 11 8.90 15.71 3.49
C GLY A 11 8.62 14.30 4.03
N LEU A 12 7.39 14.02 4.47
CA LEU A 12 7.01 12.74 5.03
C LEU A 12 6.90 11.70 3.92
N LYS A 13 7.59 10.58 4.11
CA LYS A 13 7.64 9.50 3.13
C LYS A 13 6.87 8.26 3.56
N PHE A 14 6.88 7.94 4.85
CA PHE A 14 6.17 6.81 5.42
C PHE A 14 5.10 7.33 6.39
N ILE A 15 3.84 7.03 6.09
CA ILE A 15 2.72 7.48 6.92
C ILE A 15 1.83 6.29 7.25
N PHE A 16 1.57 6.14 8.53
CA PHE A 16 0.58 5.20 9.04
C PHE A 16 -0.61 5.98 9.62
N LEU A 17 -1.81 5.67 9.15
CA LEU A 17 -3.05 6.24 9.63
C LEU A 17 -3.90 5.18 10.33
N SER A 18 -3.92 5.22 11.67
CA SER A 18 -4.84 4.41 12.47
C SER A 18 -6.09 5.21 12.80
N ARG A 19 -7.24 4.72 12.38
CA ARG A 19 -8.56 5.29 12.68
C ARG A 19 -9.61 4.19 12.72
N PRO A 20 -10.67 4.33 13.51
CA PRO A 20 -11.81 3.41 13.46
C PRO A 20 -12.42 3.27 12.08
N ARG A 21 -13.24 2.23 11.88
CA ARG A 21 -14.01 2.06 10.66
C ARG A 21 -14.90 3.29 10.40
N ARG A 22 -15.18 3.59 9.12
CA ARG A 22 -16.02 4.71 8.65
C ARG A 22 -15.47 6.12 8.91
N PHE A 23 -14.18 6.27 9.22
CA PHE A 23 -13.50 7.57 9.39
C PHE A 23 -12.78 8.06 8.11
N GLY A 24 -13.21 7.62 6.95
CA GLY A 24 -12.72 8.14 5.67
C GLY A 24 -11.31 7.69 5.27
N LYS A 25 -10.76 6.62 5.87
CA LYS A 25 -9.42 6.11 5.54
C LYS A 25 -9.29 5.75 4.07
N SER A 26 -10.20 4.92 3.55
CA SER A 26 -10.18 4.47 2.16
C SER A 26 -10.43 5.59 1.18
N LEU A 27 -11.27 6.58 1.53
CA LEU A 27 -11.44 7.79 0.74
C LEU A 27 -10.13 8.58 0.66
N PHE A 28 -9.41 8.69 1.78
CA PHE A 28 -8.12 9.37 1.80
C PHE A 28 -7.06 8.60 1.02
N ALA A 29 -7.02 7.27 1.14
CA ALA A 29 -6.15 6.40 0.33
C ALA A 29 -6.41 6.58 -1.17
N SER A 30 -7.67 6.58 -1.59
CA SER A 30 -8.06 6.83 -2.99
C SER A 30 -7.69 8.24 -3.46
N THR A 31 -7.78 9.24 -2.57
CA THR A 31 -7.37 10.62 -2.87
C THR A 31 -5.86 10.72 -3.08
N LEU A 32 -5.07 10.05 -2.23
CA LEU A 32 -3.61 9.95 -2.41
C LEU A 32 -3.25 9.24 -3.70
N HIS A 33 -3.94 8.14 -4.02
CA HIS A 33 -3.75 7.42 -5.28
C HIS A 33 -3.96 8.36 -6.47
N ALA A 34 -5.09 9.07 -6.52
CA ALA A 34 -5.40 10.01 -7.60
C ALA A 34 -4.35 11.12 -7.71
N TYR A 35 -3.89 11.66 -6.57
CA TYR A 35 -2.85 12.69 -6.54
C TYR A 35 -1.54 12.18 -7.14
N TYR A 36 -1.03 11.05 -6.65
CA TYR A 36 0.25 10.49 -7.15
C TYR A 36 0.14 9.90 -8.57
N ALA A 37 -1.05 9.51 -9.01
CA ALA A 37 -1.30 9.16 -10.40
C ALA A 37 -1.39 10.38 -11.33
N GLY A 38 -1.23 11.60 -10.81
CA GLY A 38 -1.23 12.85 -11.58
C GLY A 38 -2.61 13.26 -12.13
N ARG A 39 -3.70 12.83 -11.46
CA ARG A 39 -5.08 13.11 -11.85
C ARG A 39 -5.51 14.54 -11.46
N LYS A 40 -4.81 15.54 -12.00
CA LYS A 40 -5.01 16.97 -11.71
C LYS A 40 -6.46 17.42 -11.81
N GLU A 41 -7.19 16.89 -12.77
CA GLU A 41 -8.59 17.25 -13.04
C GLU A 41 -9.52 17.01 -11.84
N LEU A 42 -9.18 16.05 -10.96
CA LEU A 42 -9.98 15.74 -9.77
C LEU A 42 -9.77 16.71 -8.60
N PHE A 43 -8.75 17.56 -8.69
CA PHE A 43 -8.32 18.41 -7.58
C PHE A 43 -8.63 19.90 -7.79
N LYS A 44 -9.35 20.25 -8.86
CA LYS A 44 -9.71 21.64 -9.15
C LYS A 44 -10.48 22.27 -7.98
N GLY A 45 -10.00 23.40 -7.50
CA GLY A 45 -10.60 24.14 -6.38
C GLY A 45 -10.25 23.56 -4.99
N LEU A 46 -9.36 22.57 -4.91
CA LEU A 46 -8.90 22.01 -3.65
C LEU A 46 -7.51 22.53 -3.28
N ALA A 47 -7.19 22.56 -1.98
CA ALA A 47 -5.94 23.14 -1.46
C ALA A 47 -4.66 22.62 -2.14
N ILE A 48 -4.64 21.35 -2.57
CA ILE A 48 -3.48 20.77 -3.26
C ILE A 48 -3.27 21.37 -4.65
N ALA A 49 -4.33 21.81 -5.32
CA ALA A 49 -4.22 22.43 -6.65
C ALA A 49 -3.52 23.79 -6.62
N ASP A 50 -3.62 24.50 -5.51
CA ASP A 50 -2.91 25.77 -5.31
C ASP A 50 -1.43 25.56 -5.01
N TYR A 51 -1.11 24.45 -4.36
CA TYR A 51 0.26 24.10 -3.93
C TYR A 51 1.05 23.38 -5.04
N GLU A 52 0.46 22.33 -5.65
CA GLU A 52 1.12 21.48 -6.62
C GLU A 52 1.12 22.12 -8.02
N LYS A 53 2.28 22.19 -8.64
CA LYS A 53 2.45 22.79 -9.98
C LYS A 53 2.79 21.78 -11.05
N GLU A 54 3.57 20.76 -10.72
CA GLU A 54 4.15 19.84 -11.70
C GLU A 54 3.26 18.65 -12.00
N TRP A 55 2.50 18.16 -11.03
CA TRP A 55 1.60 17.01 -11.17
C TRP A 55 2.29 15.77 -11.77
N VAL A 56 3.46 15.45 -11.24
CA VAL A 56 4.24 14.30 -11.70
C VAL A 56 3.44 13.02 -11.51
N ARG A 57 3.43 12.17 -12.54
CA ARG A 57 2.82 10.85 -12.46
C ARG A 57 3.80 9.85 -11.88
N HIS A 58 3.44 9.29 -10.74
CA HIS A 58 4.13 8.17 -10.12
C HIS A 58 3.41 6.87 -10.41
N PRO A 59 4.11 5.73 -10.57
CA PRO A 59 3.46 4.43 -10.50
C PRO A 59 2.92 4.21 -9.09
N VAL A 60 1.64 3.86 -8.98
CA VAL A 60 0.98 3.63 -7.69
C VAL A 60 0.59 2.17 -7.57
N LEU A 61 1.12 1.52 -6.54
CA LEU A 61 0.71 0.18 -6.12
C LEU A 61 -0.26 0.34 -4.95
N HIS A 62 -1.53 0.07 -5.19
CA HIS A 62 -2.58 0.22 -4.19
C HIS A 62 -3.15 -1.14 -3.82
N PHE A 63 -2.77 -1.63 -2.65
CA PHE A 63 -3.22 -2.90 -2.10
C PHE A 63 -4.39 -2.66 -1.13
N ASP A 64 -5.57 -3.09 -1.53
CA ASP A 64 -6.76 -3.07 -0.67
C ASP A 64 -6.91 -4.44 0.02
N MET A 65 -6.68 -4.46 1.34
CA MET A 65 -6.77 -5.67 2.16
C MET A 65 -8.16 -5.87 2.78
N SER A 66 -9.12 -4.98 2.52
CA SER A 66 -10.46 -5.01 3.13
C SER A 66 -11.25 -6.28 2.78
N GLY A 67 -10.96 -6.89 1.64
CA GLY A 67 -11.56 -8.16 1.21
C GLY A 67 -10.95 -9.41 1.86
N ALA A 68 -9.81 -9.30 2.52
CA ALA A 68 -9.10 -10.42 3.14
C ALA A 68 -9.68 -10.74 4.54
N LYS A 69 -10.90 -11.28 4.58
CA LYS A 69 -11.63 -11.64 5.80
C LYS A 69 -11.68 -13.14 6.02
N HIS A 70 -11.67 -13.57 7.30
CA HIS A 70 -11.76 -14.99 7.68
C HIS A 70 -10.74 -15.86 6.93
N MET A 71 -9.51 -15.37 6.84
CA MET A 71 -8.43 -16.02 6.12
C MET A 71 -7.73 -17.08 6.97
N ASP A 72 -7.24 -18.10 6.33
CA ASP A 72 -6.14 -18.92 6.76
C ASP A 72 -4.90 -18.60 5.91
N LYS A 73 -3.77 -19.22 6.24
CA LYS A 73 -2.49 -18.99 5.55
C LYS A 73 -2.58 -19.22 4.03
N GLU A 74 -3.28 -20.26 3.62
CA GLU A 74 -3.40 -20.64 2.21
C GLU A 74 -4.29 -19.65 1.44
N ARG A 75 -5.42 -19.27 2.03
CA ARG A 75 -6.34 -18.29 1.42
C ARG A 75 -5.70 -16.91 1.33
N LEU A 76 -4.99 -16.47 2.38
CA LEU A 76 -4.29 -15.19 2.34
C LEU A 76 -3.16 -15.22 1.31
N GLY A 77 -2.43 -16.33 1.20
CA GLY A 77 -1.44 -16.51 0.14
C GLY A 77 -2.03 -16.32 -1.25
N ARG A 78 -3.14 -16.98 -1.57
CA ARG A 78 -3.84 -16.79 -2.85
C ARG A 78 -4.34 -15.36 -3.05
N TYR A 79 -4.86 -14.73 -2.01
CA TYR A 79 -5.31 -13.34 -2.08
C TYR A 79 -4.16 -12.38 -2.45
N LEU A 80 -2.99 -12.57 -1.85
CA LEU A 80 -1.79 -11.80 -2.19
C LEU A 80 -1.30 -12.09 -3.62
N ASP A 81 -1.37 -13.35 -4.06
CA ASP A 81 -1.03 -13.73 -5.42
C ASP A 81 -1.92 -13.05 -6.46
N ASP A 82 -3.22 -12.99 -6.21
CA ASP A 82 -4.18 -12.33 -7.10
C ASP A 82 -3.93 -10.82 -7.18
N ILE A 83 -3.74 -10.16 -6.03
CA ILE A 83 -3.40 -8.72 -5.99
C ILE A 83 -2.11 -8.43 -6.76
N LEU A 84 -1.08 -9.26 -6.57
CA LEU A 84 0.18 -9.09 -7.28
C LEU A 84 0.02 -9.29 -8.78
N ALA A 85 -0.72 -10.32 -9.19
CA ALA A 85 -0.98 -10.60 -10.60
C ALA A 85 -1.70 -9.45 -11.30
N ASP A 86 -2.68 -8.83 -10.64
CA ASP A 86 -3.39 -7.67 -11.16
C ASP A 86 -2.46 -6.48 -11.38
N HIS A 87 -1.57 -6.20 -10.44
CA HIS A 87 -0.60 -5.12 -10.56
C HIS A 87 0.50 -5.44 -11.60
N GLU A 88 0.96 -6.67 -11.67
CA GLU A 88 1.92 -7.12 -12.69
C GLU A 88 1.34 -6.91 -14.10
N ALA A 89 0.07 -7.25 -14.30
CA ALA A 89 -0.63 -7.02 -15.56
C ALA A 89 -0.70 -5.54 -15.93
N LEU A 90 -0.91 -4.63 -14.97
CA LEU A 90 -0.89 -3.18 -15.19
C LEU A 90 0.46 -2.68 -15.72
N PHE A 91 1.56 -3.33 -15.32
CA PHE A 91 2.90 -3.03 -15.82
C PHE A 91 3.34 -3.91 -17.00
N GLY A 92 2.42 -4.72 -17.56
CA GLY A 92 2.58 -5.44 -18.81
C GLY A 92 3.46 -6.70 -18.70
N TYR A 93 3.50 -7.35 -17.53
CA TYR A 93 4.21 -8.61 -17.36
C TYR A 93 3.47 -9.57 -16.43
N LYS A 94 3.89 -10.83 -16.45
CA LYS A 94 3.50 -11.87 -15.50
C LYS A 94 4.77 -12.41 -14.84
N SER A 95 4.78 -12.45 -13.51
CA SER A 95 5.92 -13.01 -12.77
C SER A 95 5.93 -14.54 -12.86
N GLU A 96 7.12 -15.12 -13.01
CA GLU A 96 7.37 -16.55 -12.86
C GLU A 96 7.78 -16.91 -11.42
N LYS A 97 7.93 -15.91 -10.55
CA LYS A 97 8.28 -16.11 -9.14
C LYS A 97 7.07 -16.62 -8.36
N VAL A 98 7.34 -17.51 -7.40
CA VAL A 98 6.32 -18.09 -6.53
C VAL A 98 6.12 -17.26 -5.27
N ASP A 99 7.22 -16.79 -4.66
CA ASP A 99 7.18 -16.11 -3.37
C ASP A 99 6.63 -14.69 -3.50
N ALA A 100 5.57 -14.39 -2.76
CA ALA A 100 4.87 -13.11 -2.83
C ALA A 100 5.77 -11.90 -2.46
N ASN A 101 6.68 -12.05 -1.51
CA ASN A 101 7.64 -11.01 -1.15
C ASN A 101 8.64 -10.72 -2.29
N ILE A 102 9.10 -11.74 -2.99
CA ILE A 102 9.99 -11.59 -4.16
C ILE A 102 9.23 -10.91 -5.30
N ARG A 103 7.99 -11.31 -5.54
CA ARG A 103 7.12 -10.68 -6.55
C ARG A 103 6.86 -9.21 -6.23
N LEU A 104 6.61 -8.87 -4.97
CA LEU A 104 6.44 -7.47 -4.55
C LEU A 104 7.70 -6.65 -4.82
N LYS A 105 8.88 -7.18 -4.48
CA LYS A 105 10.16 -6.54 -4.78
C LYS A 105 10.32 -6.29 -6.28
N ASP A 106 10.11 -7.33 -7.09
CA ASP A 106 10.23 -7.23 -8.55
C ASP A 106 9.23 -6.23 -9.14
N LEU A 107 8.01 -6.20 -8.60
CA LEU A 107 6.97 -5.27 -9.03
C LEU A 107 7.37 -3.80 -8.80
N VAL A 108 7.92 -3.48 -7.63
CA VAL A 108 8.42 -2.13 -7.34
C VAL A 108 9.59 -1.77 -8.26
N VAL A 109 10.54 -2.67 -8.44
CA VAL A 109 11.70 -2.45 -9.32
C VAL A 109 11.25 -2.21 -10.77
N LYS A 110 10.37 -3.06 -11.29
CA LYS A 110 9.87 -2.94 -12.67
C LYS A 110 9.02 -1.69 -12.88
N ALA A 111 8.18 -1.32 -11.92
CA ALA A 111 7.40 -0.09 -11.97
C ALA A 111 8.32 1.15 -12.01
N TYR A 112 9.37 1.16 -11.19
CA TYR A 112 10.38 2.21 -11.19
C TYR A 112 11.15 2.28 -12.53
N GLU A 113 11.63 1.16 -13.02
CA GLU A 113 12.40 1.10 -14.29
C GLU A 113 11.55 1.52 -15.49
N LYS A 114 10.29 1.07 -15.54
CA LYS A 114 9.39 1.37 -16.66
C LYS A 114 8.97 2.84 -16.71
N THR A 115 8.83 3.50 -15.56
CA THR A 115 8.31 4.87 -15.50
C THR A 115 9.40 5.92 -15.29
N GLY A 116 10.58 5.54 -14.80
CA GLY A 116 11.62 6.46 -14.38
C GLY A 116 11.24 7.28 -13.13
N GLN A 117 10.11 6.96 -12.49
CA GLN A 117 9.57 7.66 -11.33
C GLN A 117 9.56 6.76 -10.10
N LYS A 118 9.79 7.36 -8.93
CA LYS A 118 9.68 6.64 -7.66
C LYS A 118 8.28 6.10 -7.45
N VAL A 119 8.20 4.88 -6.92
CA VAL A 119 6.96 4.14 -6.74
C VAL A 119 6.26 4.61 -5.47
N VAL A 120 4.96 4.75 -5.56
CA VAL A 120 4.07 5.02 -4.41
C VAL A 120 3.36 3.73 -4.03
N VAL A 121 3.41 3.36 -2.76
CA VAL A 121 2.73 2.18 -2.22
C VAL A 121 1.65 2.62 -1.24
N ILE A 122 0.43 2.20 -1.48
CA ILE A 122 -0.72 2.43 -0.62
C ILE A 122 -1.26 1.08 -0.17
N ILE A 123 -1.37 0.87 1.13
CA ILE A 123 -1.91 -0.35 1.73
C ILE A 123 -3.12 0.05 2.57
N ASP A 124 -4.31 -0.22 2.07
CA ASP A 124 -5.55 0.10 2.77
C ASP A 124 -6.03 -1.10 3.59
N GLU A 125 -6.43 -0.85 4.83
CA GLU A 125 -6.88 -1.85 5.80
C GLU A 125 -5.90 -3.03 5.97
N TYR A 126 -4.60 -2.72 6.14
CA TYR A 126 -3.53 -3.71 6.21
C TYR A 126 -3.75 -4.81 7.26
N ASP A 127 -4.47 -4.51 8.34
CA ASP A 127 -4.76 -5.40 9.46
C ASP A 127 -6.09 -6.19 9.32
N ALA A 128 -6.85 -5.98 8.24
CA ALA A 128 -8.10 -6.70 8.00
C ALA A 128 -7.96 -8.23 8.05
N PRO A 129 -6.90 -8.86 7.52
CA PRO A 129 -6.72 -10.30 7.60
C PRO A 129 -6.58 -10.82 9.04
N LEU A 130 -6.15 -9.98 9.98
CA LEU A 130 -5.86 -10.35 11.36
C LEU A 130 -7.04 -10.13 12.30
N LEU A 131 -7.94 -9.19 11.97
CA LEU A 131 -9.01 -8.76 12.87
C LEU A 131 -10.03 -9.86 13.14
N ASP A 132 -10.42 -10.58 12.10
CA ASP A 132 -11.47 -11.60 12.20
C ASP A 132 -10.98 -12.90 12.87
N VAL A 133 -9.67 -13.13 12.91
CA VAL A 133 -9.01 -14.31 13.49
C VAL A 133 -8.28 -14.01 14.80
N ALA A 134 -8.52 -12.86 15.39
CA ALA A 134 -7.82 -12.42 16.61
C ALA A 134 -7.94 -13.39 17.80
N HIS A 135 -8.96 -14.24 17.81
CA HIS A 135 -9.23 -15.27 18.82
C HIS A 135 -8.63 -16.65 18.46
N GLU A 136 -8.03 -16.79 17.29
CA GLU A 136 -7.44 -18.02 16.76
C GLU A 136 -5.91 -17.91 16.85
N GLU A 137 -5.30 -18.19 17.99
CA GLU A 137 -3.89 -17.90 18.28
C GLU A 137 -2.90 -18.44 17.23
N GLU A 138 -3.07 -19.68 16.80
CA GLU A 138 -2.17 -20.30 15.81
C GLU A 138 -2.34 -19.67 14.43
N ASN A 139 -3.58 -19.53 13.96
CA ASN A 139 -3.89 -18.92 12.68
C ASN A 139 -3.43 -17.45 12.65
N LEU A 140 -3.70 -16.70 13.71
CA LEU A 140 -3.26 -15.30 13.86
C LEU A 140 -1.72 -15.17 13.73
N ARG A 141 -0.98 -16.09 14.35
CA ARG A 141 0.49 -16.10 14.27
C ARG A 141 0.96 -16.37 12.84
N ASP A 142 0.36 -17.33 12.17
CA ASP A 142 0.71 -17.69 10.80
C ASP A 142 0.41 -16.57 9.81
N LEU A 143 -0.75 -15.93 9.94
CA LEU A 143 -1.10 -14.77 9.11
C LEU A 143 -0.19 -13.56 9.35
N ARG A 144 0.18 -13.28 10.61
CA ARG A 144 1.16 -12.24 10.92
C ARG A 144 2.49 -12.50 10.24
N LEU A 145 2.97 -13.73 10.30
CA LEU A 145 4.25 -14.10 9.71
C LEU A 145 4.24 -13.97 8.19
N LEU A 146 3.15 -14.40 7.55
CA LEU A 146 2.94 -14.24 6.11
C LEU A 146 2.94 -12.77 5.69
N MET A 147 2.25 -11.92 6.43
CA MET A 147 2.19 -10.47 6.15
C MET A 147 3.54 -9.78 6.40
N GLN A 148 4.25 -10.13 7.47
CA GLN A 148 5.60 -9.62 7.72
C GLN A 148 6.54 -9.94 6.56
N ASN A 149 6.52 -11.19 6.10
CA ASN A 149 7.30 -11.60 4.94
C ASN A 149 6.92 -10.85 3.68
N PHE A 150 5.62 -10.70 3.43
CA PHE A 150 5.12 -10.01 2.24
C PHE A 150 5.59 -8.56 2.15
N TYR A 151 5.50 -7.81 3.24
CA TYR A 151 5.86 -6.39 3.26
C TYR A 151 7.35 -6.14 3.52
N SER A 152 8.13 -7.14 3.93
CA SER A 152 9.54 -6.98 4.28
C SER A 152 10.40 -6.30 3.20
N PRO A 153 10.19 -6.52 1.89
CA PRO A 153 10.99 -5.86 0.85
C PRO A 153 10.87 -4.34 0.83
N LEU A 154 9.77 -3.78 1.31
CA LEU A 154 9.55 -2.32 1.30
C LEU A 154 10.64 -1.56 2.08
N LYS A 155 11.22 -2.16 3.11
CA LYS A 155 12.33 -1.57 3.87
C LYS A 155 13.60 -1.42 3.03
N MET A 156 13.86 -2.38 2.15
CA MET A 156 15.07 -2.42 1.32
C MET A 156 14.93 -1.60 0.04
N LEU A 157 13.69 -1.27 -0.35
CA LEU A 157 13.37 -0.58 -1.59
C LEU A 157 13.30 0.94 -1.43
N ASP A 158 13.70 1.48 -0.28
CA ASP A 158 13.62 2.90 0.05
C ASP A 158 14.11 3.84 -1.08
N PRO A 159 15.23 3.58 -1.79
CA PRO A 159 15.67 4.44 -2.89
C PRO A 159 14.70 4.52 -4.08
N ARG A 160 13.87 3.49 -4.27
CA ARG A 160 12.87 3.40 -5.34
C ARG A 160 11.48 3.83 -4.93
N LEU A 161 11.26 4.01 -3.62
CA LEU A 161 9.98 4.44 -3.07
C LEU A 161 9.92 5.97 -2.93
N GLY A 162 8.84 6.56 -3.40
CA GLY A 162 8.54 7.98 -3.23
C GLY A 162 7.68 8.27 -2.01
N PHE A 163 6.69 7.41 -1.78
CA PHE A 163 5.75 7.54 -0.67
C PHE A 163 5.14 6.20 -0.31
N VAL A 164 4.94 5.94 0.97
CA VAL A 164 4.26 4.75 1.49
C VAL A 164 3.19 5.20 2.48
N PHE A 165 1.95 4.82 2.19
CA PHE A 165 0.79 5.13 3.03
C PHE A 165 0.09 3.84 3.44
N ILE A 166 -0.15 3.69 4.74
CA ILE A 166 -0.74 2.49 5.30
C ILE A 166 -1.91 2.89 6.19
N THR A 167 -3.06 2.24 6.02
CA THR A 167 -4.19 2.42 6.91
C THR A 167 -4.55 1.14 7.65
N GLY A 168 -5.07 1.31 8.86
CA GLY A 168 -5.55 0.22 9.69
C GLY A 168 -6.40 0.70 10.86
N ILE A 169 -6.86 -0.24 11.68
CA ILE A 169 -7.62 0.03 12.89
C ILE A 169 -6.71 -0.06 14.12
N THR A 170 -5.74 -0.97 14.08
CA THR A 170 -4.88 -1.28 15.22
C THR A 170 -3.44 -0.85 14.98
N GLU A 171 -2.78 -0.36 16.03
CA GLU A 171 -1.33 -0.09 15.99
C GLU A 171 -0.49 -1.34 16.25
N PHE A 172 -1.11 -2.41 16.74
CA PHE A 172 -0.41 -3.62 17.20
C PHE A 172 0.41 -4.31 16.11
N SER A 173 -0.14 -4.38 14.93
CA SER A 173 0.50 -5.05 13.81
C SER A 173 1.52 -4.17 13.09
N HIS A 174 1.45 -2.85 13.24
CA HIS A 174 2.37 -1.92 12.59
C HIS A 174 3.81 -2.14 13.03
N ARG A 175 4.07 -2.17 14.35
CA ARG A 175 5.41 -2.38 14.89
C ARG A 175 5.98 -3.75 14.51
N SER A 176 5.14 -4.78 14.45
CA SER A 176 5.58 -6.13 14.13
C SER A 176 5.76 -6.40 12.64
N ILE A 177 5.12 -5.62 11.77
CA ILE A 177 5.19 -5.80 10.30
C ILE A 177 6.25 -4.90 9.67
N PHE A 178 6.42 -3.67 10.17
CA PHE A 178 7.28 -2.66 9.54
C PHE A 178 8.51 -2.25 10.36
N ILE A 179 8.64 -2.70 11.59
CA ILE A 179 9.79 -2.52 12.48
C ILE A 179 10.37 -3.87 12.88
#